data_cf8aba1a63373cef686d0455c9361f96
#
_entry.id   cf8aba1a63373cef686d0455c9361f96
#
_cell.length_a   1.000
_cell.length_b   1.000
_cell.length_c   1.000
_cell.angle_alpha   90.00
_cell.angle_beta   90.00
_cell.angle_gamma   90.00
#
_symmetry.space_group_name_H-M   'P 1'
#
loop_
_entity.id
_entity.type
_entity.pdbx_description
1 polymer ?
#
loop_
_entity_poly.entity_id
_entity_poly.type
_entity_poly.pdbx_seq_one_letter_code
_entity_poly.pdbx_strand_id
1 'polypeptide(L)'
;MLRITKFLFAAFIFAAMQFSTPTLAKPMTVGPEKCGKCHRDEAKVWKDTRHFKSFKTVHKNKTAKKILKAVGEKRMKRSAICATCHYTTVEKKGKVKPVAGTSCESCHGNASEWISLHNDYGGAG
;
A
#
# COMPACT_ATOMS: atom_id res chain seq x y z
N MET A 1 39.15 38.12 -16.68
CA MET A 1 38.40 36.91 -17.05
C MET A 1 38.37 35.87 -15.91
N LEU A 2 39.42 35.64 -15.14
CA LEU A 2 39.46 34.61 -14.07
C LEU A 2 38.45 34.78 -12.90
N ARG A 3 38.04 36.01 -12.58
CA ARG A 3 37.08 36.28 -11.48
C ARG A 3 35.62 35.97 -11.82
N ILE A 4 35.23 36.14 -13.05
CA ILE A 4 33.86 35.86 -13.52
C ILE A 4 33.57 34.38 -13.58
N THR A 5 34.55 33.54 -14.00
CA THR A 5 34.43 32.09 -14.03
C THR A 5 34.26 31.48 -12.63
N LYS A 6 34.88 32.02 -11.60
CA LYS A 6 34.72 31.54 -10.21
C LYS A 6 33.32 31.80 -9.65
N PHE A 7 32.73 32.98 -9.98
CA PHE A 7 31.35 33.28 -9.57
C PHE A 7 30.30 32.41 -10.28
N LEU A 8 30.49 32.14 -11.57
CA LEU A 8 29.60 31.26 -12.31
C LEU A 8 29.64 29.83 -11.80
N PHE A 9 30.83 29.34 -11.42
CA PHE A 9 30.98 27.99 -10.89
C PHE A 9 30.35 27.84 -9.48
N ALA A 10 30.50 28.85 -8.61
CA ALA A 10 29.86 28.88 -7.30
C ALA A 10 28.34 28.97 -7.40
N ALA A 11 27.79 29.74 -8.33
CA ALA A 11 26.36 29.84 -8.57
C ALA A 11 25.77 28.52 -9.09
N PHE A 12 26.50 27.79 -9.92
CA PHE A 12 26.06 26.49 -10.44
C PHE A 12 26.01 25.40 -9.35
N ILE A 13 26.98 25.37 -8.42
CA ILE A 13 26.98 24.46 -7.27
C ILE A 13 25.83 24.77 -6.32
N PHE A 14 25.54 26.03 -6.09
CA PHE A 14 24.45 26.45 -5.21
C PHE A 14 23.06 26.12 -5.79
N ALA A 15 22.88 26.23 -7.10
CA ALA A 15 21.67 25.84 -7.80
C ALA A 15 21.44 24.31 -7.77
N ALA A 16 22.51 23.52 -7.83
CA ALA A 16 22.41 22.04 -7.79
C ALA A 16 22.00 21.49 -6.41
N MET A 17 22.23 22.22 -5.32
CA MET A 17 21.84 21.81 -3.97
C MET A 17 20.36 21.99 -3.64
N GLN A 18 19.58 22.68 -4.46
CA GLN A 18 18.19 23.03 -4.16
C GLN A 18 17.16 21.96 -4.61
N PHE A 19 17.58 20.90 -5.32
CA PHE A 19 16.65 19.92 -5.89
C PHE A 19 16.56 18.59 -5.15
N SER A 20 17.18 18.47 -3.97
CA SER A 20 17.03 17.28 -3.13
C SER A 20 15.79 17.42 -2.24
N THR A 21 14.59 17.35 -2.81
CA THR A 21 13.39 17.12 -2.00
C THR A 21 13.44 15.70 -1.48
N PRO A 22 13.38 15.47 -0.15
CA PRO A 22 13.24 14.11 0.37
C PRO A 22 11.93 13.55 -0.13
N THR A 23 11.99 12.57 -1.03
CA THR A 23 10.84 11.76 -1.39
C THR A 23 10.50 10.89 -0.19
N LEU A 24 9.52 11.32 0.62
CA LEU A 24 8.94 10.46 1.64
C LEU A 24 8.38 9.23 0.92
N ALA A 25 8.93 8.07 1.26
CA ALA A 25 8.42 6.81 0.73
C ALA A 25 6.93 6.70 1.09
N LYS A 26 6.10 6.40 0.10
CA LYS A 26 4.67 6.21 0.35
C LYS A 26 4.47 4.97 1.20
N PRO A 27 3.76 5.06 2.35
CA PRO A 27 3.47 3.90 3.17
C PRO A 27 2.85 2.76 2.36
N MET A 28 3.35 1.56 2.52
CA MET A 28 2.89 0.38 1.80
C MET A 28 2.22 -0.63 2.72
N THR A 29 1.32 -1.41 2.16
CA THR A 29 0.63 -2.50 2.83
C THR A 29 1.56 -3.69 3.01
N VAL A 30 1.60 -4.27 4.21
CA VAL A 30 2.39 -5.47 4.53
C VAL A 30 1.58 -6.76 4.45
N GLY A 31 0.25 -6.64 4.52
CA GLY A 31 -0.72 -7.74 4.44
C GLY A 31 -1.12 -8.32 5.79
N PRO A 32 -2.35 -8.90 5.87
CA PRO A 32 -2.96 -9.33 7.13
C PRO A 32 -2.19 -10.47 7.83
N GLU A 33 -1.39 -11.23 7.10
CA GLU A 33 -0.58 -12.30 7.68
C GLU A 33 0.49 -11.78 8.66
N LYS A 34 0.97 -10.55 8.45
CA LYS A 34 1.92 -9.92 9.38
C LYS A 34 1.24 -9.58 10.70
N CYS A 35 0.05 -8.99 10.66
CA CYS A 35 -0.74 -8.66 11.84
C CYS A 35 -1.15 -9.91 12.62
N GLY A 36 -1.63 -10.94 11.92
CA GLY A 36 -2.11 -12.19 12.52
C GLY A 36 -1.05 -13.04 13.23
N LYS A 37 0.24 -12.68 13.14
CA LYS A 37 1.29 -13.35 13.93
C LYS A 37 1.15 -13.06 15.43
N CYS A 38 0.79 -11.84 15.80
CA CYS A 38 0.58 -11.38 17.15
C CYS A 38 -0.92 -11.30 17.48
N HIS A 39 -1.75 -10.74 16.61
CA HIS A 39 -3.19 -10.56 16.76
C HIS A 39 -3.96 -11.80 16.26
N ARG A 40 -3.77 -12.93 16.96
CA ARG A 40 -4.31 -14.24 16.51
C ARG A 40 -5.83 -14.33 16.62
N ASP A 41 -6.38 -13.80 17.69
CA ASP A 41 -7.82 -13.86 17.98
C ASP A 41 -8.60 -12.93 17.04
N GLU A 42 -8.11 -11.72 16.81
CA GLU A 42 -8.68 -10.76 15.87
C GLU A 42 -8.61 -11.31 14.43
N ALA A 43 -7.49 -11.93 14.06
CA ALA A 43 -7.33 -12.56 12.76
C ALA A 43 -8.29 -13.75 12.58
N LYS A 44 -8.58 -14.52 13.64
CA LYS A 44 -9.56 -15.59 13.63
C LYS A 44 -10.96 -15.04 13.38
N VAL A 45 -11.38 -14.04 14.15
CA VAL A 45 -12.68 -13.36 13.98
C VAL A 45 -12.82 -12.80 12.57
N TRP A 46 -11.78 -12.09 12.08
CA TRP A 46 -11.79 -11.54 10.73
C TRP A 46 -12.00 -12.60 9.64
N LYS A 47 -11.40 -13.79 9.77
CA LYS A 47 -11.56 -14.88 8.79
C LYS A 47 -13.00 -15.36 8.64
N ASP A 48 -13.83 -15.18 9.64
CA ASP A 48 -15.26 -15.53 9.59
C ASP A 48 -16.14 -14.44 8.96
N THR A 49 -15.60 -13.24 8.75
CA THR A 49 -16.33 -12.10 8.21
C THR A 49 -16.58 -12.17 6.70
N ARG A 50 -17.51 -11.34 6.25
CA ARG A 50 -17.74 -11.09 4.80
C ARG A 50 -16.52 -10.44 4.15
N HIS A 51 -15.75 -9.62 4.86
CA HIS A 51 -14.55 -8.97 4.36
C HIS A 51 -13.49 -10.00 3.93
N PHE A 52 -13.21 -10.98 4.76
CA PHE A 52 -12.31 -12.08 4.39
C PHE A 52 -12.85 -12.89 3.21
N LYS A 53 -14.12 -13.30 3.28
CA LYS A 53 -14.79 -14.12 2.25
C LYS A 53 -14.87 -13.41 0.90
N SER A 54 -14.92 -12.06 0.90
CA SER A 54 -15.00 -11.24 -0.32
C SER A 54 -13.82 -11.47 -1.27
N PHE A 55 -12.65 -11.81 -0.78
CA PHE A 55 -11.50 -12.12 -1.61
C PHE A 55 -11.77 -13.19 -2.67
N LYS A 56 -12.58 -14.19 -2.30
CA LYS A 56 -12.95 -15.30 -3.19
C LYS A 56 -14.27 -15.09 -3.93
N THR A 57 -15.13 -14.19 -3.47
CA THR A 57 -16.52 -14.12 -3.91
C THR A 57 -16.87 -12.86 -4.69
N VAL A 58 -16.36 -11.68 -4.30
CA VAL A 58 -16.82 -10.39 -4.86
C VAL A 58 -16.66 -10.31 -6.38
N HIS A 59 -15.52 -10.75 -6.92
CA HIS A 59 -15.23 -10.71 -8.37
C HIS A 59 -16.04 -11.73 -9.19
N LYS A 60 -16.70 -12.69 -8.53
CA LYS A 60 -17.56 -13.69 -9.19
C LYS A 60 -19.02 -13.21 -9.28
N ASN A 61 -19.40 -12.19 -8.53
CA ASN A 61 -20.75 -11.66 -8.50
C ASN A 61 -21.16 -11.12 -9.87
N LYS A 62 -22.42 -11.40 -10.28
CA LYS A 62 -22.96 -10.93 -11.57
C LYS A 62 -22.96 -9.41 -11.69
N THR A 63 -23.30 -8.69 -10.60
CA THR A 63 -23.26 -7.22 -10.56
C THR A 63 -21.84 -6.70 -10.72
N ALA A 64 -20.84 -7.28 -10.03
CA ALA A 64 -19.44 -6.91 -10.18
C ALA A 64 -18.96 -7.05 -11.63
N LYS A 65 -19.37 -8.11 -12.32
CA LYS A 65 -19.05 -8.30 -13.75
C LYS A 65 -19.69 -7.25 -14.65
N LYS A 66 -20.93 -6.84 -14.36
CA LYS A 66 -21.60 -5.74 -15.09
C LYS A 66 -20.86 -4.42 -14.89
N ILE A 67 -20.49 -4.09 -13.64
CA ILE A 67 -19.73 -2.87 -13.32
C ILE A 67 -18.38 -2.88 -14.03
N LEU A 68 -17.63 -3.99 -13.96
CA LEU A 68 -16.35 -4.13 -14.64
C LEU A 68 -16.47 -3.80 -16.14
N LYS A 69 -17.48 -4.37 -16.80
CA LYS A 69 -17.74 -4.09 -18.21
C LYS A 69 -18.06 -2.61 -18.47
N ALA A 70 -18.85 -2.00 -17.61
CA ALA A 70 -19.26 -0.59 -17.75
C ALA A 70 -18.07 0.38 -17.60
N VAL A 71 -17.09 0.06 -16.75
CA VAL A 71 -15.89 0.88 -16.54
C VAL A 71 -14.70 0.45 -17.43
N GLY A 72 -14.91 -0.46 -18.40
CA GLY A 72 -13.88 -0.91 -19.34
C GLY A 72 -12.82 -1.84 -18.75
N GLU A 73 -13.03 -2.38 -17.56
CA GLU A 73 -12.07 -3.22 -16.86
C GLU A 73 -12.32 -4.73 -17.12
N LYS A 74 -11.24 -5.50 -17.22
CA LYS A 74 -11.35 -6.95 -17.51
C LYS A 74 -11.34 -7.83 -16.27
N ARG A 75 -10.64 -7.42 -15.22
CA ARG A 75 -10.41 -8.25 -14.01
C ARG A 75 -10.37 -7.39 -12.76
N MET A 76 -11.34 -7.56 -11.89
CA MET A 76 -11.46 -6.81 -10.63
C MET A 76 -10.19 -6.85 -9.77
N LYS A 77 -9.55 -8.01 -9.63
CA LYS A 77 -8.30 -8.18 -8.86
C LYS A 77 -7.07 -7.51 -9.47
N ARG A 78 -7.13 -7.09 -10.73
CA ARG A 78 -6.02 -6.43 -11.45
C ARG A 78 -6.32 -4.98 -11.78
N SER A 79 -7.53 -4.54 -11.57
CA SER A 79 -7.96 -3.17 -11.75
C SER A 79 -7.58 -2.35 -10.52
N ALA A 80 -6.76 -1.32 -10.68
CA ALA A 80 -6.40 -0.43 -9.58
C ALA A 80 -7.64 0.24 -8.98
N ILE A 81 -8.61 0.64 -9.81
CA ILE A 81 -9.86 1.28 -9.39
C ILE A 81 -10.64 0.38 -8.42
N CYS A 82 -10.76 -0.92 -8.74
CA CYS A 82 -11.52 -1.85 -7.90
C CYS A 82 -10.68 -2.32 -6.69
N ALA A 83 -9.39 -2.56 -6.91
CA ALA A 83 -8.53 -3.17 -5.90
C ALA A 83 -8.33 -2.28 -4.67
N THR A 84 -8.29 -0.97 -4.84
CA THR A 84 -8.12 0.00 -3.75
C THR A 84 -9.16 -0.16 -2.63
N CYS A 85 -10.41 -0.48 -2.97
CA CYS A 85 -11.48 -0.61 -1.98
C CYS A 85 -11.83 -2.08 -1.64
N HIS A 86 -11.67 -2.98 -2.61
CA HIS A 86 -12.15 -4.36 -2.46
C HIS A 86 -11.09 -5.38 -2.07
N TYR A 87 -9.82 -5.00 -2.09
CA TYR A 87 -8.71 -5.91 -1.80
C TYR A 87 -7.60 -5.24 -1.01
N THR A 88 -7.00 -5.98 -0.11
CA THR A 88 -5.69 -5.65 0.43
C THR A 88 -4.64 -6.09 -0.59
N THR A 89 -3.83 -5.14 -1.04
CA THR A 89 -2.79 -5.38 -2.04
C THR A 89 -1.41 -5.18 -1.43
N VAL A 90 -0.46 -6.01 -1.78
CA VAL A 90 0.96 -5.86 -1.40
C VAL A 90 1.83 -5.73 -2.64
N GLU A 91 2.90 -4.98 -2.53
CA GLU A 91 3.91 -4.93 -3.59
C GLU A 91 4.95 -6.04 -3.37
N LYS A 92 5.18 -6.84 -4.41
CA LYS A 92 6.24 -7.86 -4.43
C LYS A 92 6.99 -7.77 -5.76
N LYS A 93 8.28 -7.48 -5.69
CA LYS A 93 9.17 -7.39 -6.87
C LYS A 93 8.61 -6.41 -7.93
N GLY A 94 8.24 -5.20 -7.51
CA GLY A 94 7.69 -4.15 -8.37
C GLY A 94 6.28 -4.44 -8.93
N LYS A 95 5.58 -5.47 -8.41
CA LYS A 95 4.23 -5.82 -8.85
C LYS A 95 3.24 -5.77 -7.69
N VAL A 96 2.17 -5.01 -7.85
CA VAL A 96 1.06 -4.96 -6.91
C VAL A 96 0.20 -6.21 -7.07
N LYS A 97 -0.02 -6.95 -5.98
CA LYS A 97 -0.80 -8.19 -5.97
C LYS A 97 -1.86 -8.15 -4.86
N PRO A 98 -3.13 -8.47 -5.16
CA PRO A 98 -4.14 -8.64 -4.14
C PRO A 98 -3.87 -9.94 -3.36
N VAL A 99 -3.81 -9.82 -2.04
CA VAL A 99 -3.51 -10.93 -1.11
C VAL A 99 -4.70 -11.31 -0.24
N ALA A 100 -5.61 -10.38 0.01
CA ALA A 100 -6.81 -10.59 0.81
C ALA A 100 -7.97 -9.71 0.31
N GLY A 101 -9.18 -9.93 0.83
CA GLY A 101 -10.25 -8.94 0.79
C GLY A 101 -9.91 -7.74 1.67
N THR A 102 -10.89 -6.94 2.03
CA THR A 102 -10.71 -5.86 3.02
C THR A 102 -10.16 -6.45 4.32
N SER A 103 -9.01 -5.97 4.80
CA SER A 103 -8.32 -6.52 5.97
C SER A 103 -7.88 -5.43 6.94
N CYS A 104 -7.05 -5.77 7.91
CA CYS A 104 -6.59 -4.90 8.98
C CYS A 104 -6.17 -3.51 8.50
N GLU A 105 -5.29 -3.46 7.51
CA GLU A 105 -4.73 -2.21 6.98
C GLU A 105 -5.72 -1.35 6.19
N SER A 106 -6.87 -1.91 5.80
CA SER A 106 -7.94 -1.12 5.17
C SER A 106 -8.61 -0.14 6.15
N CYS A 107 -8.50 -0.40 7.46
CA CYS A 107 -9.02 0.46 8.53
C CYS A 107 -7.91 1.09 9.36
N HIS A 108 -6.81 0.35 9.63
CA HIS A 108 -5.69 0.81 10.46
C HIS A 108 -4.59 1.54 9.69
N GLY A 109 -4.70 1.62 8.35
CA GLY A 109 -3.69 2.25 7.49
C GLY A 109 -2.53 1.31 7.15
N ASN A 110 -1.73 1.73 6.16
CA ASN A 110 -0.59 0.97 5.66
C ASN A 110 0.50 0.85 6.72
N ALA A 111 0.97 -0.36 6.98
CA ALA A 111 1.77 -0.66 8.16
C ALA A 111 3.29 -0.65 7.94
N SER A 112 3.78 -0.49 6.70
CA SER A 112 5.21 -0.63 6.41
C SER A 112 6.14 0.26 7.23
N GLU A 113 5.68 1.45 7.63
CA GLU A 113 6.50 2.43 8.33
C GLU A 113 6.40 2.32 9.86
N TRP A 114 5.30 1.76 10.38
CA TRP A 114 5.07 1.75 11.82
C TRP A 114 5.07 0.34 12.44
N ILE A 115 5.05 -0.72 11.64
CA ILE A 115 4.91 -2.09 12.18
C ILE A 115 6.08 -2.51 13.08
N SER A 116 7.29 -2.06 12.81
CA SER A 116 8.46 -2.33 13.67
C SER A 116 8.33 -1.63 15.02
N LEU A 117 7.99 -0.33 14.99
CA LEU A 117 7.76 0.44 16.22
C LEU A 117 6.61 -0.15 17.04
N HIS A 118 5.53 -0.54 16.37
CA HIS A 118 4.40 -1.19 17.03
C HIS A 118 4.81 -2.50 17.71
N ASN A 119 5.65 -3.32 17.10
CA ASN A 119 6.18 -4.53 17.70
C ASN A 119 7.03 -4.24 18.96
N ASP A 120 7.85 -3.19 18.92
CA ASP A 120 8.76 -2.84 20.01
C ASP A 120 8.03 -2.26 21.21
N TYR A 121 6.98 -1.48 20.98
CA TYR A 121 6.25 -0.77 22.05
C TYR A 121 4.87 -1.38 22.37
N GLY A 122 4.23 -2.06 21.42
CA GLY A 122 2.90 -2.63 21.59
C GLY A 122 2.88 -4.04 22.21
N GLY A 123 4.03 -4.71 22.26
CA GLY A 123 4.14 -6.06 22.81
C GLY A 123 4.49 -6.13 24.28
N ALA A 124 4.67 -5.00 24.95
CA ALA A 124 5.07 -4.90 26.35
C ALA A 124 3.88 -4.65 27.31
N GLY A 125 2.66 -4.99 26.90
CA GLY A 125 1.46 -4.94 27.73
C GLY A 125 1.18 -6.26 28.40
#